data_4844951f8393faec18408e2596973152
#
_entry.id   4844951f8393faec18408e2596973152
#
_cell.length_a   1.000
_cell.length_b   1.000
_cell.length_c   1.000
_cell.angle_alpha   90.00
_cell.angle_beta   90.00
_cell.angle_gamma   90.00
#
_symmetry.space_group_name_H-M   'P 1'
#
loop_
_entity.id
_entity.type
_entity.pdbx_description
1 polymer ?
#
loop_
_entity_poly.entity_id
_entity_poly.type
_entity_poly.pdbx_seq_one_letter_code
_entity_poly.pdbx_strand_id
1 'polypeptide(L)'
;KKLADNLRSLGYQVISTAYNPYADMCFDTVHAFEWAAVFPYMDIIVTERFHDSVFGLRNCRPVVAIDWDKNRFAAEGDSKTFRILEDYGHQHLHFNLCGSADLTTICTTVENITHLFDLKKIKEVNNIQTESANKILIVLKDILLRNNLL
;
A
#
# COMPACT_ATOMS: atom_id res chain seq x y z
N LYS A 1 15.60 10.64 4.42
CA LYS A 1 16.99 10.22 4.61
C LYS A 1 17.10 9.10 5.65
N LYS A 2 16.84 9.37 6.95
CA LYS A 2 17.02 8.37 8.03
C LYS A 2 16.35 7.03 7.75
N LEU A 3 15.12 7.01 7.25
CA LEU A 3 14.43 5.78 6.88
C LEU A 3 15.15 5.03 5.76
N ALA A 4 15.57 5.72 4.70
CA ALA A 4 16.30 5.09 3.60
C ALA A 4 17.64 4.49 4.08
N ASP A 5 18.37 5.21 4.95
CA ASP A 5 19.63 4.71 5.51
C ASP A 5 19.39 3.45 6.39
N ASN A 6 18.31 3.42 7.16
CA ASN A 6 17.94 2.24 7.95
C ASN A 6 17.57 1.05 7.05
N LEU A 7 16.74 1.26 6.02
CA LEU A 7 16.37 0.20 5.06
C LEU A 7 17.63 -0.41 4.40
N ARG A 8 18.59 0.42 4.01
CA ARG A 8 19.86 -0.08 3.45
C ARG A 8 20.66 -0.90 4.47
N SER A 9 20.70 -0.48 5.74
CA SER A 9 21.39 -1.25 6.79
C SER A 9 20.77 -2.64 7.01
N LEU A 10 19.50 -2.81 6.66
CA LEU A 10 18.78 -4.08 6.65
C LEU A 10 18.97 -4.87 5.34
N GLY A 11 19.74 -4.37 4.39
CA GLY A 11 20.03 -5.02 3.12
C GLY A 11 19.05 -4.71 1.98
N TYR A 12 18.09 -3.81 2.18
CA TYR A 12 17.15 -3.42 1.13
C TYR A 12 17.78 -2.42 0.14
N GLN A 13 17.44 -2.57 -1.13
CA GLN A 13 17.58 -1.52 -2.12
C GLN A 13 16.36 -0.59 -2.03
N VAL A 14 16.58 0.71 -1.91
CA VAL A 14 15.52 1.70 -1.77
C VAL A 14 15.09 2.22 -3.13
N ILE A 15 13.86 1.87 -3.53
CA ILE A 15 13.26 2.31 -4.79
C ILE A 15 12.15 3.31 -4.48
N SER A 16 12.08 4.40 -5.25
CA SER A 16 11.02 5.40 -5.12
C SER A 16 10.18 5.47 -6.39
N THR A 17 8.87 5.58 -6.22
CA THR A 17 7.88 5.78 -7.30
C THR A 17 7.71 7.26 -7.70
N ALA A 18 8.49 8.15 -7.08
CA ALA A 18 8.61 9.57 -7.41
C ALA A 18 10.06 10.00 -7.22
N TYR A 19 10.43 11.17 -7.74
CA TYR A 19 11.78 11.70 -7.50
C TYR A 19 12.07 11.80 -5.99
N ASN A 20 13.12 11.13 -5.56
CA ASN A 20 13.58 11.13 -4.19
C ASN A 20 15.13 11.02 -4.15
N PRO A 21 15.85 12.07 -3.70
CA PRO A 21 17.31 12.10 -3.69
C PRO A 21 17.94 11.08 -2.72
N TYR A 22 17.13 10.40 -1.91
CA TYR A 22 17.59 9.39 -0.95
C TYR A 22 17.27 7.96 -1.40
N ALA A 23 16.65 7.78 -2.57
CA ALA A 23 16.45 6.47 -3.17
C ALA A 23 17.67 6.04 -4.00
N ASP A 24 17.85 4.72 -4.14
CA ASP A 24 18.88 4.14 -5.00
C ASP A 24 18.44 4.14 -6.46
N MET A 25 17.11 4.11 -6.67
CA MET A 25 16.47 4.17 -7.99
C MET A 25 15.13 4.91 -7.90
N CYS A 26 14.78 5.69 -8.93
CA CYS A 26 13.50 6.39 -9.03
C CYS A 26 12.77 5.99 -10.31
N PHE A 27 11.48 5.72 -10.19
CA PHE A 27 10.55 5.47 -11.31
C PHE A 27 9.62 6.68 -11.52
N ASP A 28 10.17 7.88 -11.54
CA ASP A 28 9.43 9.14 -11.63
C ASP A 28 8.98 9.49 -13.05
N THR A 29 9.55 8.84 -14.07
CA THR A 29 9.26 9.08 -15.50
C THR A 29 8.48 7.96 -16.19
N VAL A 30 8.10 6.91 -15.45
CA VAL A 30 7.40 5.77 -16.02
C VAL A 30 5.89 6.03 -16.16
N HIS A 31 5.27 5.37 -17.13
CA HIS A 31 3.82 5.43 -17.32
C HIS A 31 3.08 4.78 -16.14
N ALA A 32 1.84 5.22 -15.86
CA ALA A 32 1.06 4.77 -14.70
C ALA A 32 0.89 3.24 -14.63
N PHE A 33 0.74 2.55 -15.77
CA PHE A 33 0.63 1.09 -15.79
C PHE A 33 1.97 0.39 -15.56
N GLU A 34 3.07 0.94 -16.05
CA GLU A 34 4.42 0.44 -15.77
C GLU A 34 4.75 0.61 -14.29
N TRP A 35 4.38 1.77 -13.73
CA TRP A 35 4.50 2.03 -12.30
C TRP A 35 3.72 0.99 -11.46
N ALA A 36 2.48 0.68 -11.82
CA ALA A 36 1.69 -0.34 -11.13
C ALA A 36 2.31 -1.75 -11.25
N ALA A 37 3.01 -2.04 -12.36
CA ALA A 37 3.62 -3.34 -12.63
C ALA A 37 4.88 -3.63 -11.78
N VAL A 38 5.46 -2.65 -11.07
CA VAL A 38 6.64 -2.89 -10.22
C VAL A 38 6.28 -3.44 -8.83
N PHE A 39 5.05 -3.23 -8.36
CA PHE A 39 4.63 -3.64 -7.01
C PHE A 39 4.76 -5.14 -6.72
N PRO A 40 4.52 -6.08 -7.67
CA PRO A 40 4.74 -7.50 -7.44
C PRO A 40 6.19 -7.87 -7.08
N TYR A 41 7.15 -7.03 -7.41
CA TYR A 41 8.60 -7.26 -7.21
C TYR A 41 9.16 -6.58 -5.97
N MET A 42 8.36 -5.78 -5.27
CA MET A 42 8.76 -5.13 -4.02
C MET A 42 8.68 -6.13 -2.86
N ASP A 43 9.67 -6.10 -1.96
CA ASP A 43 9.62 -6.90 -0.72
C ASP A 43 8.75 -6.21 0.33
N ILE A 44 8.84 -4.88 0.43
CA ILE A 44 8.08 -4.04 1.36
C ILE A 44 7.72 -2.73 0.66
N ILE A 45 6.53 -2.22 0.89
CA ILE A 45 6.09 -0.90 0.47
C ILE A 45 5.95 -0.01 1.71
N VAL A 46 6.68 1.11 1.74
CA VAL A 46 6.52 2.15 2.76
C VAL A 46 6.01 3.40 2.09
N THR A 47 4.79 3.81 2.39
CA THR A 47 4.11 4.85 1.61
C THR A 47 3.15 5.70 2.42
N GLU A 48 2.91 6.93 1.96
CA GLU A 48 1.81 7.81 2.39
C GLU A 48 0.65 7.80 1.38
N ARG A 49 0.80 7.09 0.26
CA ARG A 49 -0.12 7.16 -0.88
C ARG A 49 -1.10 5.99 -0.85
N PHE A 50 -2.38 6.32 -0.96
CA PHE A 50 -3.45 5.33 -0.99
C PHE A 50 -3.29 4.29 -2.12
N HIS A 51 -2.95 4.73 -3.35
CA HIS A 51 -2.81 3.81 -4.47
C HIS A 51 -1.65 2.84 -4.30
N ASP A 52 -0.52 3.27 -3.74
CA ASP A 52 0.61 2.38 -3.43
C ASP A 52 0.19 1.30 -2.43
N SER A 53 -0.58 1.69 -1.40
CA SER A 53 -1.13 0.73 -0.42
C SER A 53 -2.03 -0.29 -1.10
N VAL A 54 -2.94 0.15 -1.97
CA VAL A 54 -3.84 -0.75 -2.72
C VAL A 54 -3.04 -1.71 -3.60
N PHE A 55 -2.09 -1.21 -4.39
CA PHE A 55 -1.28 -2.07 -5.27
C PHE A 55 -0.40 -3.05 -4.48
N GLY A 56 0.18 -2.61 -3.36
CA GLY A 56 0.94 -3.49 -2.48
C GLY A 56 0.10 -4.64 -1.95
N LEU A 57 -1.04 -4.35 -1.32
CA LEU A 57 -1.94 -5.35 -0.73
C LEU A 57 -2.53 -6.29 -1.80
N ARG A 58 -2.94 -5.76 -2.97
CA ARG A 58 -3.44 -6.58 -4.10
C ARG A 58 -2.39 -7.55 -4.63
N ASN A 59 -1.12 -7.18 -4.58
CA ASN A 59 0.01 -8.05 -4.95
C ASN A 59 0.56 -8.87 -3.78
N CYS A 60 -0.17 -8.94 -2.65
CA CYS A 60 0.23 -9.69 -1.46
C CYS A 60 1.60 -9.24 -0.91
N ARG A 61 1.90 -7.95 -0.99
CA ARG A 61 3.14 -7.38 -0.46
C ARG A 61 2.89 -6.62 0.83
N PRO A 62 3.80 -6.69 1.80
CA PRO A 62 3.70 -5.92 3.03
C PRO A 62 3.66 -4.42 2.75
N VAL A 63 2.71 -3.74 3.39
CA VAL A 63 2.54 -2.29 3.30
C VAL A 63 2.64 -1.69 4.68
N VAL A 64 3.56 -0.75 4.84
CA VAL A 64 3.66 0.13 6.00
C VAL A 64 3.21 1.53 5.55
N ALA A 65 2.06 1.97 6.02
CA ALA A 65 1.50 3.26 5.65
C ALA A 65 1.87 4.34 6.68
N ILE A 66 2.18 5.53 6.19
CA ILE A 66 2.64 6.67 7.00
C ILE A 66 1.81 7.90 6.67
N ASP A 67 1.20 8.51 7.67
CA ASP A 67 0.61 9.83 7.57
C ASP A 67 1.48 10.86 8.30
N TRP A 68 1.77 11.99 7.68
CA TRP A 68 2.65 13.01 8.22
C TRP A 68 2.12 14.44 8.13
N ASP A 69 0.97 14.66 7.50
CA ASP A 69 0.37 15.99 7.31
C ASP A 69 -0.82 16.20 8.25
N LYS A 70 -0.66 17.10 9.21
CA LYS A 70 -1.69 17.48 10.20
C LYS A 70 -2.96 18.05 9.56
N ASN A 71 -2.83 18.68 8.40
CA ASN A 71 -3.97 19.31 7.72
C ASN A 71 -4.80 18.32 6.91
N ARG A 72 -4.23 17.16 6.63
CA ARG A 72 -4.82 16.14 5.76
C ARG A 72 -5.70 15.16 6.54
N PHE A 73 -5.40 14.95 7.81
CA PHE A 73 -6.05 13.97 8.67
C PHE A 73 -6.35 14.57 10.04
N ALA A 74 -7.56 15.10 10.21
CA ALA A 74 -7.97 15.79 11.42
C ALA A 74 -8.17 14.85 12.62
N ALA A 75 -8.44 13.56 12.38
CA ALA A 75 -8.65 12.55 13.40
C ALA A 75 -7.97 11.23 13.04
N GLU A 76 -7.65 10.43 14.07
CA GLU A 76 -7.19 9.06 13.89
C GLU A 76 -8.29 8.25 13.17
N GLY A 77 -7.89 7.53 12.11
CA GLY A 77 -8.83 6.75 11.29
C GLY A 77 -9.50 7.49 10.13
N ASP A 78 -9.29 8.79 9.95
CA ASP A 78 -9.77 9.52 8.76
C ASP A 78 -8.93 9.26 7.51
N SER A 79 -7.76 8.67 7.68
CA SER A 79 -6.83 8.36 6.60
C SER A 79 -7.36 7.24 5.71
N LYS A 80 -7.32 7.43 4.39
CA LYS A 80 -7.64 6.37 3.42
C LYS A 80 -6.64 5.21 3.49
N THR A 81 -5.39 5.49 3.83
CA THR A 81 -4.34 4.48 4.02
C THR A 81 -4.58 3.67 5.29
N PHE A 82 -5.07 4.29 6.37
CA PHE A 82 -5.53 3.56 7.54
C PHE A 82 -6.70 2.62 7.21
N ARG A 83 -7.74 3.15 6.56
CA ARG A 83 -8.95 2.38 6.23
C ARG A 83 -8.66 1.17 5.35
N ILE A 84 -7.83 1.31 4.32
CA ILE A 84 -7.48 0.15 3.49
C ILE A 84 -6.71 -0.91 4.28
N LEU A 85 -5.80 -0.52 5.17
CA LEU A 85 -5.11 -1.49 6.03
C LEU A 85 -6.07 -2.14 7.04
N GLU A 86 -7.04 -1.40 7.58
CA GLU A 86 -8.09 -1.92 8.46
C GLU A 86 -8.94 -2.98 7.74
N ASP A 87 -9.39 -2.71 6.50
CA ASP A 87 -10.14 -3.65 5.68
C ASP A 87 -9.40 -4.98 5.47
N TYR A 88 -8.08 -4.92 5.43
CA TYR A 88 -7.22 -6.11 5.33
C TYR A 88 -6.78 -6.67 6.70
N GLY A 89 -7.23 -6.08 7.82
CA GLY A 89 -6.86 -6.49 9.18
C GLY A 89 -5.41 -6.17 9.57
N HIS A 90 -4.81 -5.18 8.92
CA HIS A 90 -3.41 -4.78 9.10
C HIS A 90 -3.24 -3.32 9.55
N GLN A 91 -4.26 -2.74 10.22
CA GLN A 91 -4.23 -1.36 10.73
C GLN A 91 -3.04 -1.07 11.64
N HIS A 92 -2.46 -2.08 12.28
CA HIS A 92 -1.25 -1.95 13.10
C HIS A 92 0.02 -1.62 12.31
N LEU A 93 -0.04 -1.70 10.97
CA LEU A 93 1.04 -1.27 10.05
C LEU A 93 0.84 0.18 9.56
N HIS A 94 -0.10 0.92 10.14
CA HIS A 94 -0.31 2.33 9.85
C HIS A 94 0.29 3.20 10.97
N PHE A 95 1.02 4.25 10.59
CA PHE A 95 1.71 5.16 11.51
C PHE A 95 1.34 6.61 11.21
N ASN A 96 0.82 7.30 12.21
CA ASN A 96 0.59 8.75 12.13
C ASN A 96 1.74 9.49 12.82
N LEU A 97 2.65 10.05 12.03
CA LEU A 97 3.79 10.83 12.52
C LEU A 97 3.39 12.20 13.09
N CYS A 98 2.14 12.63 12.91
CA CYS A 98 1.60 13.81 13.58
C CYS A 98 1.11 13.51 15.01
N GLY A 99 1.01 12.22 15.35
CA GLY A 99 0.62 11.71 16.67
C GLY A 99 1.81 11.20 17.49
N SER A 100 1.66 9.98 18.00
CA SER A 100 2.64 9.33 18.89
C SER A 100 3.68 8.48 18.16
N ALA A 101 3.50 8.19 16.87
CA ALA A 101 4.43 7.37 16.12
C ALA A 101 5.73 8.13 15.82
N ASP A 102 6.85 7.44 15.89
CA ASP A 102 8.15 7.97 15.53
C ASP A 102 8.85 7.09 14.48
N LEU A 103 9.94 7.58 13.94
CA LEU A 103 10.72 6.88 12.91
C LEU A 103 11.30 5.55 13.43
N THR A 104 11.66 5.47 14.70
CA THR A 104 12.21 4.25 15.31
C THR A 104 11.18 3.13 15.29
N THR A 105 9.93 3.45 15.63
CA THR A 105 8.82 2.49 15.58
C THR A 105 8.62 1.95 14.17
N ILE A 106 8.67 2.82 13.14
CA ILE A 106 8.56 2.40 11.74
C ILE A 106 9.71 1.46 11.35
N CYS A 107 10.96 1.80 11.69
CA CYS A 107 12.12 0.97 11.42
C CYS A 107 11.99 -0.41 12.06
N THR A 108 11.62 -0.48 13.35
CA THR A 108 11.41 -1.74 14.07
C THR A 108 10.27 -2.55 13.45
N THR A 109 9.21 -1.90 12.98
CA THR A 109 8.13 -2.59 12.26
C THR A 109 8.63 -3.21 10.96
N VAL A 110 9.43 -2.50 10.18
CA VAL A 110 10.02 -3.03 8.94
C VAL A 110 10.95 -4.22 9.24
N GLU A 111 11.77 -4.15 10.27
CA GLU A 111 12.62 -5.27 10.71
C GLU A 111 11.83 -6.54 11.04
N ASN A 112 10.64 -6.38 11.59
CA ASN A 112 9.77 -7.48 12.02
C ASN A 112 8.61 -7.76 11.05
N ILE A 113 8.64 -7.21 9.84
CA ILE A 113 7.49 -7.20 8.92
C ILE A 113 6.98 -8.61 8.57
N THR A 114 7.87 -9.58 8.45
CA THR A 114 7.52 -10.98 8.16
C THR A 114 6.67 -11.64 9.24
N HIS A 115 6.76 -11.16 10.47
CA HIS A 115 5.95 -11.64 11.61
C HIS A 115 4.65 -10.84 11.79
N LEU A 116 4.64 -9.61 11.30
CA LEU A 116 3.52 -8.68 11.46
C LEU A 116 2.51 -8.73 10.29
N PHE A 117 2.93 -9.28 9.15
CA PHE A 117 2.13 -9.32 7.93
C PHE A 117 1.50 -10.71 7.73
N ASP A 118 0.18 -10.78 7.92
CA ASP A 118 -0.59 -12.00 7.69
C ASP A 118 -0.96 -12.18 6.21
N LEU A 119 -0.10 -12.86 5.48
CA LEU A 119 -0.30 -13.16 4.06
C LEU A 119 -1.59 -13.97 3.79
N LYS A 120 -2.00 -14.85 4.72
CA LYS A 120 -3.22 -15.63 4.55
C LYS A 120 -4.44 -14.72 4.56
N LYS A 121 -4.51 -13.81 5.51
CA LYS A 121 -5.58 -12.80 5.61
C LYS A 121 -5.65 -11.93 4.36
N ILE A 122 -4.51 -11.49 3.84
CA ILE A 122 -4.44 -10.69 2.61
C ILE A 122 -5.03 -11.46 1.43
N LYS A 123 -4.67 -12.72 1.25
CA LYS A 123 -5.20 -13.56 0.16
C LYS A 123 -6.70 -13.78 0.28
N GLU A 124 -7.21 -14.00 1.49
CA GLU A 124 -8.65 -14.13 1.74
C GLU A 124 -9.41 -12.88 1.32
N VAL A 125 -8.97 -11.70 1.75
CA VAL A 125 -9.60 -10.42 1.38
C VAL A 125 -9.53 -10.18 -0.14
N ASN A 126 -8.37 -10.43 -0.77
CA ASN A 126 -8.21 -10.30 -2.21
C ASN A 126 -9.18 -11.22 -3.00
N ASN A 127 -9.39 -12.44 -2.55
CA ASN A 127 -10.34 -13.36 -3.17
C ASN A 127 -11.78 -12.84 -3.06
N ILE A 128 -12.20 -12.42 -1.88
CA ILE A 128 -13.55 -11.85 -1.66
C ILE A 128 -13.79 -10.63 -2.55
N GLN A 129 -12.81 -9.72 -2.63
CA GLN A 129 -12.92 -8.53 -3.47
C GLN A 129 -12.97 -8.90 -4.97
N THR A 130 -12.20 -9.89 -5.40
CA THR A 130 -12.19 -10.36 -6.79
C THR A 130 -13.54 -10.99 -7.16
N GLU A 131 -14.09 -11.84 -6.30
CA GLU A 131 -15.42 -12.43 -6.50
C GLU A 131 -16.51 -11.36 -6.56
N SER A 132 -16.45 -10.36 -5.69
CA SER A 132 -17.40 -9.24 -5.67
C SER A 132 -17.32 -8.42 -6.95
N ALA A 133 -16.11 -8.11 -7.42
CA ALA A 133 -15.89 -7.40 -8.69
C ALA A 133 -16.44 -8.20 -9.89
N ASN A 134 -16.21 -9.51 -9.93
CA ASN A 134 -16.74 -10.38 -10.99
C ASN A 134 -18.27 -10.41 -11.00
N LYS A 135 -18.93 -10.44 -9.84
CA LYS A 135 -20.41 -10.35 -9.75
C LYS A 135 -20.91 -9.04 -10.33
N ILE A 136 -20.27 -7.92 -10.01
CA ILE A 136 -20.63 -6.59 -10.55
C ILE A 136 -20.45 -6.57 -12.08
N LEU A 137 -19.34 -7.10 -12.60
CA LEU A 137 -19.09 -7.16 -14.04
C LEU A 137 -20.14 -7.99 -14.79
N ILE A 138 -20.61 -9.11 -14.22
CA ILE A 138 -21.69 -9.92 -14.79
C ILE A 138 -22.99 -9.10 -14.88
N VAL A 139 -23.35 -8.41 -13.80
CA VAL A 139 -24.56 -7.57 -13.78
C VAL A 139 -24.47 -6.41 -14.78
N LEU A 140 -23.33 -5.74 -14.85
CA LEU A 140 -23.09 -4.66 -15.82
C LEU A 140 -23.20 -5.18 -17.26
N LYS A 141 -22.59 -6.32 -17.58
CA LYS A 141 -22.69 -6.94 -18.90
C LYS A 141 -24.14 -7.25 -19.28
N ASP A 142 -24.91 -7.81 -18.36
CA ASP A 142 -26.35 -8.11 -18.57
C ASP A 142 -27.15 -6.82 -18.85
N ILE A 143 -26.91 -5.76 -18.09
CA ILE A 143 -27.55 -4.45 -18.30
C ILE A 143 -27.19 -3.89 -19.69
N LEU A 144 -25.93 -3.95 -20.10
CA LEU A 144 -25.48 -3.43 -21.40
C LEU A 144 -26.11 -4.22 -22.55
N LEU A 145 -26.17 -5.54 -22.43
CA LEU A 145 -26.83 -6.39 -23.45
C LEU A 145 -28.33 -6.10 -23.58
N ARG A 146 -29.06 -5.94 -22.46
CA ARG A 146 -30.50 -5.61 -22.47
C ARG A 146 -30.80 -4.25 -23.09
N ASN A 147 -29.85 -3.33 -23.07
CA ASN A 147 -30.00 -1.98 -23.62
C ASN A 147 -29.36 -1.82 -25.01
N ASN A 148 -28.93 -2.91 -25.66
CA ASN A 148 -28.24 -2.92 -26.96
C ASN A 148 -27.02 -1.98 -27.03
N LEU A 149 -26.25 -1.92 -25.93
CA LEU A 149 -25.06 -1.08 -25.80
C LEU A 149 -23.75 -1.88 -26.00
N LEU A 150 -23.84 -3.16 -26.29
CA LEU A 150 -22.75 -4.06 -26.70
C LEU A 150 -23.08 -4.77 -28.00
#